data_65cd6b554bca9f4a909ce885a18a448f
#
_entry.id   65cd6b554bca9f4a909ce885a18a448f
#
_cell.length_a   1.000
_cell.length_b   1.000
_cell.length_c   1.000
_cell.angle_alpha   90.00
_cell.angle_beta   90.00
_cell.angle_gamma   90.00
#
_symmetry.space_group_name_H-M   'P 1'
#
loop_
_entity.id
_entity.type
_entity.pdbx_description
1 polymer ?
#
loop_
_entity_poly.entity_id
_entity_poly.type
_entity_poly.pdbx_seq_one_letter_code
_entity_poly.pdbx_strand_id
1 'polypeptide(L)'
;NLIKHSLLELANKNISIEKVHLFGGATSHSDVYEWKHASEIVKYGIHNFYSKKDSVLKYLYKTFELGDNPIGLNPISSNSKNIKNYDVSDTVKGHFEYKKNLQTILKNL
;
A
#
# COMPACT_ATOMS: atom_id res chain seq x y z
N ASN A 1 -5.31 -2.97 -7.46
CA ASN A 1 -4.71 -3.94 -8.37
C ASN A 1 -3.87 -3.32 -9.49
N LEU A 2 -4.18 -2.08 -9.90
CA LEU A 2 -3.45 -1.38 -10.96
C LEU A 2 -1.94 -1.28 -10.67
N ILE A 3 -1.56 -1.00 -9.44
CA ILE A 3 -0.14 -0.84 -9.06
C ILE A 3 0.62 -2.16 -9.24
N LYS A 4 0.05 -3.28 -8.80
CA LYS A 4 0.70 -4.60 -8.97
C LYS A 4 0.92 -4.93 -10.44
N HIS A 5 -0.10 -4.72 -11.27
CA HIS A 5 0.02 -4.92 -12.71
C HIS A 5 1.06 -4.01 -13.35
N SER A 6 1.07 -2.73 -12.97
CA SER A 6 2.04 -1.77 -13.51
C SER A 6 3.48 -2.16 -13.16
N LEU A 7 3.72 -2.62 -11.93
CA LEU A 7 5.05 -3.06 -11.52
C LEU A 7 5.51 -4.28 -12.34
N LEU A 8 4.63 -5.25 -12.55
CA LEU A 8 4.95 -6.43 -13.35
C LEU A 8 5.24 -6.07 -14.82
N GLU A 9 4.47 -5.16 -15.40
CA GLU A 9 4.70 -4.66 -16.74
C GLU A 9 6.06 -3.96 -16.89
N LEU A 10 6.41 -3.12 -15.93
CA LEU A 10 7.70 -2.43 -15.93
C LEU A 10 8.87 -3.42 -15.83
N ALA A 11 8.72 -4.45 -15.01
CA ALA A 11 9.72 -5.52 -14.90
C ALA A 11 9.94 -6.23 -16.24
N ASN A 12 8.83 -6.54 -16.95
CA ASN A 12 8.89 -7.19 -18.26
C ASN A 12 9.59 -6.32 -19.32
N LYS A 13 9.62 -5.02 -19.12
CA LYS A 13 10.32 -4.07 -20.01
C LYS A 13 11.73 -3.73 -19.55
N ASN A 14 12.26 -4.46 -18.59
CA ASN A 14 13.58 -4.23 -17.97
C ASN A 14 13.73 -2.81 -17.39
N ILE A 15 12.63 -2.23 -16.91
CA ILE A 15 12.63 -0.95 -16.21
C ILE A 15 12.76 -1.23 -14.72
N SER A 16 13.78 -0.68 -14.07
CA SER A 16 13.94 -0.82 -12.62
C SER A 16 13.19 0.28 -11.88
N ILE A 17 12.58 -0.09 -10.76
CA ILE A 17 11.90 0.82 -9.83
C ILE A 17 12.72 0.86 -8.54
N GLU A 18 13.08 2.05 -8.08
CA GLU A 18 13.88 2.17 -6.87
C GLU A 18 13.04 1.96 -5.60
N LYS A 19 11.92 2.66 -5.50
CA LYS A 19 11.10 2.64 -4.29
C LYS A 19 9.64 2.91 -4.62
N VAL A 20 8.73 2.29 -3.89
CA VAL A 20 7.28 2.52 -4.01
C VAL A 20 6.72 2.91 -2.65
N HIS A 21 6.01 4.02 -2.60
CA HIS A 21 5.24 4.45 -1.43
C HIS A 21 3.75 4.38 -1.75
N LEU A 22 3.00 3.66 -0.93
CA LEU A 22 1.55 3.49 -1.08
C LEU A 22 0.83 4.18 0.08
N PHE A 23 -0.11 5.04 -0.24
CA PHE A 23 -0.89 5.79 0.75
C PHE A 23 -2.38 5.52 0.54
N GLY A 24 -3.04 4.95 1.53
CA GLY A 24 -4.47 4.69 1.48
C GLY A 24 -4.90 3.80 0.30
N GLY A 25 -4.13 2.78 0.01
CA GLY A 25 -4.37 1.93 -1.16
C GLY A 25 -5.66 1.12 -1.07
N ALA A 26 -6.43 1.12 -2.17
CA ALA A 26 -7.70 0.41 -2.30
C ALA A 26 -7.53 -0.92 -3.04
N THR A 27 -6.62 -1.75 -2.58
CA THR A 27 -6.40 -3.09 -3.14
C THR A 27 -6.22 -4.10 -2.02
N SER A 28 -6.51 -5.38 -2.28
CA SER A 28 -6.48 -6.43 -1.26
C SER A 28 -5.11 -6.56 -0.59
N HIS A 29 -5.12 -6.72 0.73
CA HIS A 29 -3.91 -6.92 1.52
C HIS A 29 -3.43 -8.37 1.53
N SER A 30 -4.30 -9.31 1.22
CA SER A 30 -4.07 -10.75 1.43
C SER A 30 -3.50 -11.51 0.24
N ASP A 31 -3.21 -10.82 -0.84
CA ASP A 31 -2.64 -11.46 -2.04
C ASP A 31 -1.13 -11.63 -1.88
N VAL A 32 -0.73 -12.59 -1.05
CA VAL A 32 0.64 -12.79 -0.59
C VAL A 32 1.62 -13.01 -1.75
N TYR A 33 1.23 -13.85 -2.72
CA TYR A 33 2.12 -14.17 -3.85
C TYR A 33 2.34 -12.99 -4.79
N GLU A 34 1.27 -12.27 -5.13
CA GLU A 34 1.37 -11.10 -6.00
C GLU A 34 2.18 -9.99 -5.34
N TRP A 35 1.96 -9.74 -4.04
CA TRP A 35 2.71 -8.72 -3.32
C TRP A 35 4.18 -9.09 -3.19
N LYS A 36 4.48 -10.35 -2.90
CA LYS A 36 5.86 -10.82 -2.86
C LYS A 36 6.54 -10.62 -4.20
N HIS A 37 5.89 -11.04 -5.29
CA HIS A 37 6.43 -10.92 -6.64
C HIS A 37 6.63 -9.45 -7.03
N ALA A 38 5.66 -8.58 -6.76
CA ALA A 38 5.78 -7.16 -7.02
C ALA A 38 6.94 -6.52 -6.24
N SER A 39 7.18 -6.95 -5.01
CA SER A 39 8.26 -6.40 -4.18
C SER A 39 9.65 -6.76 -4.68
N GLU A 40 9.79 -7.89 -5.34
CA GLU A 40 11.08 -8.38 -5.84
C GLU A 40 11.67 -7.48 -6.94
N ILE A 41 10.81 -6.73 -7.64
CA ILE A 41 11.22 -5.85 -8.73
C ILE A 41 11.46 -4.40 -8.28
N VAL A 42 11.27 -4.11 -6.99
CA VAL A 42 11.49 -2.78 -6.41
C VAL A 42 12.77 -2.82 -5.57
N LYS A 43 13.76 -2.05 -5.98
CA LYS A 43 15.12 -2.10 -5.37
C LYS A 43 15.14 -1.85 -3.87
N TYR A 44 14.48 -0.79 -3.40
CA TYR A 44 14.45 -0.39 -1.99
C TYR A 44 13.10 -0.66 -1.33
N GLY A 45 12.24 -1.42 -2.00
CA GLY A 45 11.04 -1.98 -1.43
C GLY A 45 9.78 -1.15 -1.57
N ILE A 46 8.70 -1.81 -1.18
CA ILE A 46 7.36 -1.23 -1.14
C ILE A 46 7.08 -0.82 0.30
N HIS A 47 6.74 0.46 0.49
CA HIS A 47 6.39 1.03 1.78
C HIS A 47 4.89 1.35 1.77
N ASN A 48 4.13 0.61 2.56
CA ASN A 48 2.69 0.77 2.67
C ASN A 48 2.33 1.56 3.93
N PHE A 49 1.74 2.73 3.73
CA PHE A 49 1.25 3.58 4.82
C PHE A 49 -0.25 3.42 4.90
N TYR A 50 -0.74 2.85 6.01
CA TYR A 50 -2.15 2.59 6.20
C TYR A 50 -2.71 3.30 7.43
N SER A 51 -3.99 3.61 7.41
CA SER A 51 -4.70 4.19 8.55
C SER A 51 -5.96 3.40 8.82
N LYS A 52 -6.09 2.90 10.03
CA LYS A 52 -7.30 2.22 10.50
C LYS A 52 -8.50 3.18 10.62
N LYS A 53 -8.24 4.47 10.52
CA LYS A 53 -9.24 5.52 10.60
C LYS A 53 -9.76 6.00 9.25
N ASP A 54 -9.34 5.35 8.16
CA ASP A 54 -9.80 5.68 6.81
C ASP A 54 -11.23 5.20 6.59
N SER A 55 -12.18 6.06 6.91
CA SER A 55 -13.61 5.75 6.80
C SER A 55 -14.10 5.60 5.36
N VAL A 56 -13.44 6.24 4.41
CA VAL A 56 -13.77 6.10 2.98
C VAL A 56 -13.53 4.68 2.52
N LEU A 57 -12.37 4.13 2.81
CA LEU A 57 -12.05 2.74 2.47
C LEU A 57 -12.94 1.75 3.21
N LYS A 58 -13.21 1.98 4.50
CA LYS A 58 -14.14 1.14 5.26
C LYS A 58 -15.52 1.09 4.61
N TYR A 59 -16.03 2.26 4.25
CA TYR A 59 -17.35 2.36 3.63
C TYR A 59 -17.40 1.64 2.28
N LEU A 60 -16.42 1.90 1.41
CA LEU A 60 -16.38 1.30 0.07
C LEU A 60 -16.31 -0.24 0.13
N TYR A 61 -15.43 -0.78 0.97
CA TYR A 61 -15.26 -2.23 1.06
C TYR A 61 -16.47 -2.91 1.71
N LYS A 62 -17.08 -2.28 2.69
CA LYS A 62 -18.30 -2.81 3.32
C LYS A 62 -19.51 -2.75 2.39
N THR A 63 -19.71 -1.60 1.72
CA THR A 63 -20.90 -1.36 0.90
C THR A 63 -20.90 -2.18 -0.39
N PHE A 64 -19.74 -2.32 -1.02
CA PHE A 64 -19.63 -3.00 -2.31
C PHE A 64 -19.13 -4.43 -2.20
N GLU A 65 -19.00 -4.95 -0.99
CA GLU A 65 -18.56 -6.34 -0.72
C GLU A 65 -17.29 -6.70 -1.52
N LEU A 66 -16.29 -5.81 -1.50
CA LEU A 66 -15.06 -5.96 -2.28
C LEU A 66 -14.11 -7.03 -1.72
N GLY A 67 -14.58 -7.85 -0.79
CA GLY A 67 -13.82 -8.95 -0.22
C GLY A 67 -12.88 -8.53 0.90
N ASP A 68 -11.60 -8.89 0.80
CA ASP A 68 -10.60 -8.62 1.83
C ASP A 68 -10.41 -7.13 2.09
N ASN A 69 -9.96 -6.82 3.30
CA ASN A 69 -9.62 -5.46 3.69
C ASN A 69 -8.52 -4.88 2.79
N PRO A 70 -8.62 -3.59 2.42
CA PRO A 70 -7.62 -2.97 1.56
C PRO A 70 -6.32 -2.66 2.31
N ILE A 71 -5.24 -2.53 1.57
CA ILE A 71 -3.92 -2.18 2.13
C ILE A 71 -3.87 -0.79 2.76
N GLY A 72 -4.83 0.08 2.46
CA GLY A 72 -4.96 1.39 3.10
C GLY A 72 -5.54 1.33 4.50
N LEU A 73 -6.12 0.20 4.91
CA LEU A 73 -6.64 -0.05 6.26
C LEU A 73 -5.79 -1.05 7.04
N ASN A 74 -5.00 -1.86 6.36
CA ASN A 74 -4.31 -2.99 6.95
C ASN A 74 -2.90 -3.13 6.36
N PRO A 75 -1.97 -3.73 7.11
CA PRO A 75 -0.67 -4.07 6.53
C PRO A 75 -0.83 -5.05 5.37
N ILE A 76 0.05 -4.94 4.39
CA ILE A 76 0.15 -5.94 3.32
C ILE A 76 0.60 -7.26 3.95
N SER A 77 -0.16 -8.33 3.73
CA SER A 77 0.20 -9.66 4.18
C SER A 77 1.25 -10.23 3.22
N SER A 78 2.50 -10.29 3.67
CA SER A 78 3.59 -10.86 2.90
C SER A 78 4.74 -11.19 3.84
N ASN A 79 5.48 -12.26 3.51
CA ASN A 79 6.72 -12.61 4.17
C ASN A 79 7.96 -12.03 3.47
N SER A 80 7.76 -11.16 2.49
CA SER A 80 8.85 -10.47 1.81
C SER A 80 9.51 -9.45 2.73
N LYS A 81 10.84 -9.50 2.81
CA LYS A 81 11.64 -8.50 3.52
C LYS A 81 11.62 -7.14 2.83
N ASN A 82 11.16 -7.09 1.59
CA ASN A 82 11.13 -5.88 0.77
C ASN A 82 9.79 -5.15 0.83
N ILE A 83 8.91 -5.54 1.76
CA ILE A 83 7.65 -4.85 2.05
C ILE A 83 7.69 -4.38 3.50
N LYS A 84 7.47 -3.08 3.69
CA LYS A 84 7.38 -2.47 5.02
C LYS A 84 6.02 -1.81 5.18
N ASN A 85 5.39 -2.06 6.32
CA ASN A 85 4.08 -1.52 6.65
C ASN A 85 4.20 -0.53 7.80
N TYR A 86 3.55 0.63 7.65
CA TYR A 86 3.56 1.70 8.65
C TYR A 86 2.12 2.07 9.01
N ASP A 87 1.78 1.91 10.28
CA ASP A 87 0.49 2.38 10.81
C ASP A 87 0.59 3.87 11.09
N VAL A 88 -0.10 4.68 10.29
CA VAL A 88 -0.12 6.13 10.42
C VAL A 88 -1.46 6.65 10.96
N SER A 89 -2.22 5.80 11.64
CA SER A 89 -3.55 6.14 12.16
C SER A 89 -3.56 7.33 13.11
N ASP A 90 -2.46 7.57 13.82
CA ASP A 90 -2.36 8.71 14.73
C ASP A 90 -2.19 10.05 14.01
N THR A 91 -1.58 10.03 12.83
CA THR A 91 -1.33 11.22 12.02
C THR A 91 -2.42 11.42 10.97
N VAL A 92 -2.88 10.33 10.35
CA VAL A 92 -3.88 10.34 9.28
C VAL A 92 -5.21 9.85 9.84
N LYS A 93 -6.12 10.77 10.13
CA LYS A 93 -7.43 10.48 10.72
C LYS A 93 -8.50 10.14 9.68
N GLY A 94 -8.21 10.29 8.38
CA GLY A 94 -9.12 10.01 7.29
C GLY A 94 -8.42 10.01 5.95
N HIS A 95 -9.11 9.49 4.94
CA HIS A 95 -8.55 9.25 3.61
C HIS A 95 -7.88 10.49 2.98
N PHE A 96 -8.45 11.65 3.18
CA PHE A 96 -7.98 12.88 2.54
C PHE A 96 -6.86 13.58 3.30
N GLU A 97 -6.41 13.03 4.42
CA GLU A 97 -5.37 13.63 5.25
C GLU A 97 -3.95 13.21 4.89
N TYR A 98 -3.77 12.25 3.99
CA TYR A 98 -2.43 11.80 3.57
C TYR A 98 -1.62 12.93 2.95
N LYS A 99 -2.20 13.65 2.01
CA LYS A 99 -1.50 14.76 1.34
C LYS A 99 -1.07 15.85 2.33
N LYS A 100 -1.96 16.20 3.22
CA LYS A 100 -1.71 17.23 4.26
C LYS A 100 -0.56 16.85 5.18
N ASN A 101 -0.44 15.57 5.51
CA ASN A 101 0.52 15.06 6.48
C ASN A 101 1.73 14.37 5.85
N LEU A 102 1.91 14.49 4.54
CA LEU A 102 2.92 13.75 3.81
C LEU A 102 4.33 13.97 4.33
N GLN A 103 4.71 15.22 4.61
CA GLN A 103 6.03 15.52 5.17
C GLN A 103 6.27 14.85 6.52
N THR A 104 5.27 14.87 7.39
CA THR A 104 5.35 14.22 8.71
C THR A 104 5.54 12.72 8.58
N ILE A 105 4.80 12.09 7.68
CA ILE A 105 4.88 10.64 7.42
C ILE A 105 6.28 10.28 6.92
N LEU A 106 6.80 11.00 5.95
CA LEU A 106 8.08 10.69 5.32
C LEU A 106 9.28 11.02 6.19
N LYS A 107 9.17 11.96 7.11
CA LYS A 107 10.23 12.28 8.07
C LYS A 107 10.60 11.13 8.99
N ASN A 108 9.65 10.23 9.26
CA ASN A 108 9.82 9.13 10.20
C ASN A 108 10.30 7.83 9.54
N LEU A 109 10.71 7.91 8.30
CA LEU A 109 11.23 6.74 7.58
C LEU A 109 12.70 6.44 7.90
#